data_8ed805d5c00ab3e3b3c7098dd54c7e97
#
_entry.id   8ed805d5c00ab3e3b3c7098dd54c7e97
#
_cell.length_a   1.000
_cell.length_b   1.000
_cell.length_c   1.000
_cell.angle_alpha   90.00
_cell.angle_beta   90.00
_cell.angle_gamma   90.00
#
_symmetry.space_group_name_H-M   'P 1'
#
loop_
_entity.id
_entity.type
_entity.pdbx_description
1 polymer ?
#
loop_
_entity_poly.entity_id
_entity_poly.type
_entity_poly.pdbx_seq_one_letter_code
_entity_poly.pdbx_strand_id
1 'polypeptide(L)'
;MFVHRLEGHYDMTGAILFGSRARRTHRPDSDADVAVLLRGLHGRFLATKLAMADIAFDVLLETGIRVQPLPIWEDEWAHPESYSNPRLLEKIAKEGVRL
;
A
#
# COMPACT_ATOMS: atom_id res chain seq x y z
N MET A 1 -1.84 8.20 9.81
CA MET A 1 -0.54 8.88 9.72
C MET A 1 0.15 8.73 8.37
N PHE A 2 0.55 7.52 7.97
CA PHE A 2 1.18 7.32 6.66
C PHE A 2 0.23 7.70 5.51
N VAL A 3 -1.02 7.21 5.56
CA VAL A 3 -2.04 7.51 4.55
C VAL A 3 -2.30 9.02 4.48
N HIS A 4 -2.41 9.67 5.63
CA HIS A 4 -2.64 11.10 5.69
C HIS A 4 -1.53 11.90 5.00
N ARG A 5 -0.28 11.49 5.18
CA ARG A 5 0.86 12.12 4.52
C ARG A 5 0.83 11.91 3.00
N LEU A 6 0.42 10.72 2.56
CA LEU A 6 0.33 10.42 1.13
C LEU A 6 -0.75 11.25 0.42
N GLU A 7 -1.85 11.53 1.09
CA GLU A 7 -2.97 12.27 0.49
C GLU A 7 -2.56 13.64 -0.07
N GLY A 8 -1.53 14.25 0.49
CA GLY A 8 -1.00 15.52 0.00
C GLY A 8 -0.11 15.41 -1.23
N HIS A 9 0.33 14.19 -1.59
CA HIS A 9 1.28 13.96 -2.66
C HIS A 9 0.73 13.15 -3.83
N TYR A 10 -0.34 12.40 -3.61
CA TYR A 10 -0.90 11.48 -4.61
C TYR A 10 -2.41 11.57 -4.66
N ASP A 11 -2.96 11.33 -5.85
CA ASP A 11 -4.41 11.25 -6.03
C ASP A 11 -4.86 9.83 -5.68
N MET A 12 -5.21 9.64 -4.42
CA MET A 12 -5.56 8.33 -3.86
C MET A 12 -7.07 8.10 -3.86
N THR A 13 -7.47 6.86 -4.17
CA THR A 13 -8.85 6.42 -3.99
C THR A 13 -9.04 5.66 -2.68
N GLY A 14 -7.95 5.23 -2.06
CA GLY A 14 -8.00 4.53 -0.78
C GLY A 14 -6.68 3.88 -0.42
N ALA A 15 -6.67 3.20 0.71
CA ALA A 15 -5.54 2.42 1.18
C ALA A 15 -6.05 1.21 1.92
N ILE A 16 -5.31 0.09 1.83
CA ILE A 16 -5.69 -1.19 2.44
C ILE A 16 -4.49 -1.76 3.18
N LEU A 17 -4.66 -2.00 4.48
CA LEU A 17 -3.68 -2.75 5.26
C LEU A 17 -3.84 -4.22 4.96
N PHE A 18 -2.74 -4.92 4.63
CA PHE A 18 -2.78 -6.34 4.34
C PHE A 18 -1.60 -7.07 5.00
N GLY A 19 -1.46 -8.36 4.75
CA GLY A 19 -0.40 -9.15 5.36
C GLY A 19 -0.67 -9.48 6.82
N SER A 20 0.40 -9.73 7.59
CA SER A 20 0.28 -10.21 8.97
C SER A 20 -0.45 -9.23 9.90
N ARG A 21 -0.27 -7.93 9.72
CA ARG A 21 -0.96 -6.94 10.56
C ARG A 21 -2.46 -6.92 10.31
N ALA A 22 -2.91 -7.12 9.08
CA ALA A 22 -4.34 -7.21 8.76
C ALA A 22 -4.96 -8.46 9.38
N ARG A 23 -4.20 -9.56 9.44
CA ARG A 23 -4.64 -10.82 10.04
C ARG A 23 -4.49 -10.85 11.56
N ARG A 24 -3.90 -9.81 12.14
CA ARG A 24 -3.60 -9.71 13.58
C ARG A 24 -2.70 -10.85 14.09
N THR A 25 -1.84 -11.36 13.21
CA THR A 25 -0.85 -12.40 13.54
C THR A 25 0.56 -11.84 13.61
N HIS A 26 0.69 -10.52 13.52
CA HIS A 26 1.98 -9.84 13.45
C HIS A 26 2.68 -9.82 14.82
N ARG A 27 3.99 -9.71 14.77
CA ARG A 27 4.83 -9.39 15.93
C ARG A 27 4.94 -7.87 16.02
N PRO A 28 5.32 -7.32 17.20
CA PRO A 28 5.46 -5.87 17.36
C PRO A 28 6.43 -5.22 16.37
N ASP A 29 7.44 -5.98 15.90
CA ASP A 29 8.45 -5.51 14.95
C ASP A 29 8.11 -5.82 13.48
N SER A 30 6.92 -6.37 13.22
CA SER A 30 6.49 -6.69 11.85
C SER A 30 6.23 -5.44 11.03
N ASP A 31 6.56 -5.50 9.72
CA ASP A 31 6.25 -4.43 8.78
C ASP A 31 4.73 -4.31 8.60
N ALA A 32 4.27 -3.09 8.35
CA ALA A 32 2.88 -2.84 7.99
C ALA A 32 2.81 -2.76 6.45
N ASP A 33 2.18 -3.75 5.82
CA ASP A 33 1.99 -3.78 4.36
C ASP A 33 0.75 -2.98 4.00
N VAL A 34 0.94 -1.90 3.23
CA VAL A 34 -0.16 -1.01 2.86
C VAL A 34 -0.25 -0.88 1.35
N ALA A 35 -1.38 -1.34 0.80
CA ALA A 35 -1.69 -1.11 -0.60
C ALA A 35 -2.25 0.30 -0.76
N VAL A 36 -1.62 1.10 -1.61
CA VAL A 36 -2.03 2.48 -1.87
C VAL A 36 -2.74 2.51 -3.21
N LEU A 37 -4.06 2.73 -3.19
CA LEU A 37 -4.88 2.74 -4.39
C LEU A 37 -4.84 4.11 -5.03
N LEU A 38 -4.31 4.17 -6.25
CA LEU A 38 -4.12 5.41 -6.99
C LEU A 38 -5.13 5.53 -8.14
N ARG A 39 -5.63 6.76 -8.34
CA ARG A 39 -6.61 7.03 -9.38
C ARG A 39 -5.98 6.98 -10.77
N GLY A 40 -6.73 6.45 -11.75
CA GLY A 40 -6.36 6.49 -13.15
C GLY A 40 -5.58 5.27 -13.62
N LEU A 41 -4.87 5.44 -14.73
CA LEU A 41 -4.08 4.39 -15.35
C LEU A 41 -2.74 4.22 -14.65
N HIS A 42 -2.21 2.99 -14.70
CA HIS A 42 -0.93 2.70 -14.05
C HIS A 42 0.20 3.60 -14.55
N GLY A 43 1.01 4.04 -13.61
CA GLY A 43 2.18 4.86 -13.89
C GLY A 43 3.47 4.06 -13.72
N ARG A 44 4.54 4.77 -13.36
CA ARG A 44 5.85 4.15 -13.13
C ARG A 44 5.89 3.52 -11.74
N PHE A 45 5.73 2.22 -11.70
CA PHE A 45 5.64 1.47 -10.44
C PHE A 45 6.86 1.70 -9.53
N LEU A 46 8.07 1.49 -10.06
CA LEU A 46 9.28 1.57 -9.24
C LEU A 46 9.52 2.99 -8.72
N ALA A 47 9.40 3.99 -9.60
CA ALA A 47 9.59 5.38 -9.21
C ALA A 47 8.57 5.81 -8.15
N THR A 48 7.32 5.41 -8.30
CA THR A 48 6.25 5.71 -7.34
C THR A 48 6.51 5.01 -6.01
N LYS A 49 6.89 3.74 -6.04
CA LYS A 49 7.19 2.97 -4.84
C LYS A 49 8.37 3.57 -4.08
N LEU A 50 9.42 3.97 -4.76
CA LEU A 50 10.59 4.60 -4.13
C LEU A 50 10.24 5.95 -3.49
N ALA A 51 9.41 6.74 -4.16
CA ALA A 51 8.96 8.01 -3.59
C ALA A 51 8.10 7.80 -2.34
N MET A 52 7.25 6.78 -2.35
CA MET A 52 6.45 6.42 -1.18
C MET A 52 7.32 5.89 -0.04
N ALA A 53 8.44 5.21 -0.36
CA ALA A 53 9.36 4.70 0.63
C ALA A 53 10.01 5.82 1.44
N ASP A 54 10.26 6.98 0.83
CA ASP A 54 10.79 8.14 1.55
C ASP A 54 9.81 8.61 2.64
N ILE A 55 8.52 8.66 2.31
CA ILE A 55 7.48 9.03 3.26
C ILE A 55 7.36 7.96 4.35
N ALA A 56 7.44 6.69 3.96
CA ALA A 56 7.41 5.58 4.92
C ALA A 56 8.59 5.63 5.89
N PHE A 57 9.75 6.06 5.43
CA PHE A 57 10.92 6.22 6.28
C PHE A 57 10.69 7.30 7.34
N ASP A 58 10.08 8.43 6.99
CA ASP A 58 9.74 9.46 7.95
C ASP A 58 8.77 8.94 9.02
N VAL A 59 7.79 8.12 8.61
CA VAL A 59 6.86 7.49 9.56
C VAL A 59 7.61 6.54 10.49
N LEU A 60 8.57 5.78 9.97
CA LEU A 60 9.39 4.88 10.78
C LEU A 60 10.16 5.67 11.86
N LEU A 61 10.75 6.79 11.49
CA LEU A 61 11.50 7.63 12.45
C LEU A 61 10.60 8.19 13.54
N GLU A 62 9.35 8.50 13.23
CA GLU A 62 8.42 9.08 14.20
C GLU A 62 7.71 8.05 15.07
N THR A 63 7.41 6.88 14.52
CA THR A 63 6.54 5.90 15.19
C THR A 63 7.20 4.58 15.51
N GLY A 64 8.36 4.29 14.92
CA GLY A 64 9.00 2.98 15.03
C GLY A 64 8.36 1.90 14.18
N ILE A 65 7.35 2.23 13.39
CA ILE A 65 6.63 1.27 12.53
C ILE A 65 7.15 1.39 11.11
N ARG A 66 7.67 0.28 10.56
CA ARG A 66 8.10 0.22 9.17
C ARG A 66 6.89 -0.08 8.28
N VAL A 67 6.61 0.83 7.36
CA VAL A 67 5.53 0.67 6.38
C VAL A 67 6.13 0.21 5.06
N GLN A 68 5.54 -0.81 4.44
CA GLN A 68 5.89 -1.29 3.11
C GLN A 68 4.79 -0.87 2.15
N PRO A 69 4.96 0.24 1.41
CA PRO A 69 3.92 0.70 0.49
C PRO A 69 3.91 -0.11 -0.80
N LEU A 70 2.72 -0.38 -1.30
CA LEU A 70 2.51 -1.05 -2.58
C LEU A 70 1.54 -0.21 -3.41
N PRO A 71 2.02 0.56 -4.41
CA PRO A 71 1.12 1.33 -5.26
C PRO A 71 0.33 0.42 -6.21
N ILE A 72 -0.97 0.61 -6.26
CA ILE A 72 -1.87 -0.11 -7.16
C ILE A 72 -2.79 0.93 -7.80
N TRP A 73 -2.79 1.02 -9.14
CA TRP A 73 -3.65 1.96 -9.85
C TRP A 73 -5.04 1.38 -10.08
N GLU A 74 -6.03 2.25 -10.29
CA GLU A 74 -7.42 1.84 -10.53
C GLU A 74 -7.57 0.80 -11.62
N ASP A 75 -6.86 0.96 -12.74
CA ASP A 75 -6.94 0.03 -13.86
C ASP A 75 -6.44 -1.36 -13.47
N GLU A 76 -5.39 -1.44 -12.66
CA GLU A 76 -4.86 -2.70 -12.16
C GLU A 76 -5.82 -3.35 -11.17
N TRP A 77 -6.41 -2.55 -10.30
CA TRP A 77 -7.36 -3.04 -9.30
C TRP A 77 -8.65 -3.56 -9.96
N ALA A 78 -9.12 -2.87 -11.01
CA ALA A 78 -10.31 -3.28 -11.76
C ALA A 78 -10.05 -4.50 -12.66
N HIS A 79 -8.80 -4.67 -13.10
CA HIS A 79 -8.39 -5.77 -13.99
C HIS A 79 -7.18 -6.50 -13.43
N PRO A 80 -7.37 -7.29 -12.34
CA PRO A 80 -6.26 -7.98 -11.69
C PRO A 80 -5.45 -8.90 -12.61
N GLU A 81 -6.09 -9.40 -13.66
CA GLU A 81 -5.43 -10.27 -14.65
C GLU A 81 -4.31 -9.57 -15.41
N SER A 82 -4.33 -8.23 -15.46
CA SER A 82 -3.27 -7.46 -16.11
C SER A 82 -2.11 -7.11 -15.17
N TYR A 83 -2.28 -7.38 -13.88
CA TYR A 83 -1.23 -7.12 -12.89
C TYR A 83 -0.20 -8.26 -12.91
N SER A 84 1.05 -7.94 -12.56
CA SER A 84 2.13 -8.94 -12.57
C SER A 84 1.90 -10.08 -11.56
N ASN A 85 1.15 -9.81 -10.49
CA ASN A 85 0.82 -10.82 -9.49
C ASN A 85 -0.66 -10.73 -9.10
N PRO A 86 -1.56 -11.30 -9.93
CA PRO A 86 -3.01 -11.23 -9.68
C PRO A 86 -3.45 -11.84 -8.35
N ARG A 87 -2.76 -12.89 -7.90
CA ARG A 87 -3.09 -13.55 -6.62
C ARG A 87 -2.90 -12.62 -5.44
N LEU A 88 -1.90 -11.75 -5.51
CA LEU A 88 -1.67 -10.76 -4.46
C LEU A 88 -2.86 -9.80 -4.35
N LEU A 89 -3.38 -9.33 -5.49
CA LEU A 89 -4.55 -8.44 -5.48
C LEU A 89 -5.80 -9.14 -4.92
N GLU A 90 -6.01 -10.40 -5.27
CA GLU A 90 -7.11 -11.18 -4.69
C GLU A 90 -6.98 -11.31 -3.19
N LYS A 91 -5.78 -11.57 -2.69
CA LYS A 91 -5.51 -11.72 -1.27
C LYS A 91 -5.77 -10.40 -0.54
N ILE A 92 -5.32 -9.29 -1.10
CA ILE A 92 -5.56 -7.96 -0.53
C ILE A 92 -7.06 -7.68 -0.46
N ALA A 93 -7.81 -8.03 -1.51
CA ALA A 93 -9.25 -7.82 -1.54
C ALA A 93 -10.00 -8.64 -0.48
N LYS A 94 -9.54 -9.87 -0.22
CA LYS A 94 -10.19 -10.77 0.72
C LYS A 94 -9.83 -10.49 2.17
N GLU A 95 -8.54 -10.27 2.44
CA GLU A 95 -8.00 -10.21 3.80
C GLU A 95 -7.68 -8.80 4.27
N GLY A 96 -7.60 -7.85 3.36
CA GLY A 96 -7.18 -6.49 3.67
C GLY A 96 -8.21 -5.72 4.50
N VAL A 97 -7.71 -4.75 5.25
CA VAL A 97 -8.53 -3.84 6.05
C VAL A 97 -8.41 -2.44 5.46
N ARG A 98 -9.54 -1.87 5.07
CA ARG A 98 -9.58 -0.47 4.56
C ARG A 98 -9.17 0.50 5.64
N LEU A 99 -8.30 1.41 5.29
CA LEU A 99 -7.83 2.45 6.21
C LEU A 99 -8.56 3.77 5.99
#